data_a071bc3ac544657898b751e3557df043
#
_entry.id   a071bc3ac544657898b751e3557df043
#
_cell.length_a   1.000
_cell.length_b   1.000
_cell.length_c   1.000
_cell.angle_alpha   90.00
_cell.angle_beta   90.00
_cell.angle_gamma   90.00
#
_symmetry.space_group_name_H-M   'P 1'
#
loop_
_entity.id
_entity.type
_entity.pdbx_description
1 polymer ?
#
loop_
_entity_poly.entity_id
_entity_poly.type
_entity_poly.pdbx_seq_one_letter_code
_entity_poly.pdbx_strand_id
1 'polypeptide(L)'
;MTDTAPMPSPQPFTDVSDDALDWQVLLHSGNATPQDRARYQRWCLLSQAHAAAAEEAEALWQALGHTQSARTLQPGSVPRHSRRWAVGIAACLLLAIAGLTGMQRLPVWTADYHTGVGQLQTLTLADGSRVTLNSATVLDVMFTGSERRIKLQAGEALFETTDDSRPFVVQTAHETVQGRAATFSVRDNGEVVLAQGELRRAEQPLAVTRDASARMAWRRGKLIFNGKPLGQVLTELERYQHGRIVLSDPRLAALQVSGVFDLNEPQALLRTLEQRYGLEVTYLPWLAVVH
;
A
#
# COMPACT_ATOMS: atom_id res chain seq x y z
N MET A 1 10.63 11.41 -54.77
CA MET A 1 9.62 10.62 -54.04
C MET A 1 10.36 9.45 -53.42
N THR A 2 10.85 9.64 -52.21
CA THR A 2 11.56 8.60 -51.43
C THR A 2 10.59 8.11 -50.36
N ASP A 3 10.14 6.91 -50.53
CA ASP A 3 9.22 6.18 -49.66
C ASP A 3 10.01 5.74 -48.42
N THR A 4 9.74 6.39 -47.26
CA THR A 4 10.35 6.04 -46.01
C THR A 4 9.36 5.16 -45.25
N ALA A 5 9.61 3.84 -45.26
CA ALA A 5 8.87 2.87 -44.48
C ALA A 5 9.04 3.14 -42.99
N PRO A 6 7.98 3.04 -42.15
CA PRO A 6 8.08 3.24 -40.72
C PRO A 6 8.87 2.11 -40.06
N MET A 7 9.80 2.49 -39.20
CA MET A 7 10.57 1.59 -38.34
C MET A 7 9.64 0.81 -37.39
N PRO A 8 9.85 -0.51 -37.22
CA PRO A 8 9.08 -1.27 -36.24
C PRO A 8 9.41 -0.83 -34.82
N SER A 9 8.37 -0.66 -34.00
CA SER A 9 8.46 -0.37 -32.57
C SER A 9 9.32 -1.40 -31.84
N PRO A 10 10.18 -1.01 -30.89
CA PRO A 10 10.95 -1.97 -30.08
C PRO A 10 9.98 -2.83 -29.26
N GLN A 11 10.03 -4.12 -29.48
CA GLN A 11 9.37 -5.13 -28.64
C GLN A 11 10.04 -5.12 -27.24
N PRO A 12 9.30 -5.34 -26.14
CA PRO A 12 9.90 -5.45 -24.82
C PRO A 12 10.88 -6.64 -24.84
N PHE A 13 12.12 -6.40 -24.49
CA PHE A 13 13.13 -7.43 -24.26
C PHE A 13 12.67 -8.28 -23.07
N THR A 14 12.05 -9.41 -23.32
CA THR A 14 12.00 -10.50 -22.36
C THR A 14 13.43 -11.03 -22.27
N ASP A 15 14.00 -11.00 -21.08
CA ASP A 15 15.36 -11.50 -20.87
C ASP A 15 15.32 -13.02 -21.10
N VAL A 16 16.02 -13.51 -22.14
CA VAL A 16 16.06 -14.93 -22.51
C VAL A 16 16.54 -15.79 -21.33
N SER A 17 17.28 -15.21 -20.39
CA SER A 17 17.74 -15.85 -19.17
C SER A 17 16.60 -16.10 -18.17
N ASP A 18 15.64 -15.17 -18.04
CA ASP A 18 14.47 -15.35 -17.19
C ASP A 18 13.56 -16.44 -17.73
N ASP A 19 13.33 -16.48 -19.04
CA ASP A 19 12.58 -17.56 -19.69
C ASP A 19 13.23 -18.92 -19.47
N ALA A 20 14.57 -19.01 -19.49
CA ALA A 20 15.31 -20.24 -19.23
C ALA A 20 15.10 -20.77 -17.80
N LEU A 21 15.09 -19.85 -16.80
CA LEU A 21 14.81 -20.20 -15.41
C LEU A 21 13.37 -20.68 -15.21
N ASP A 22 12.40 -20.04 -15.85
CA ASP A 22 11.00 -20.44 -15.79
C ASP A 22 10.80 -21.86 -16.39
N TRP A 23 11.51 -22.19 -17.47
CA TRP A 23 11.52 -23.54 -18.01
C TRP A 23 12.10 -24.56 -17.04
N GLN A 24 13.20 -24.24 -16.33
CA GLN A 24 13.78 -25.15 -15.33
C GLN A 24 12.82 -25.38 -14.16
N VAL A 25 12.17 -24.34 -13.67
CA VAL A 25 11.15 -24.46 -12.60
C VAL A 25 9.99 -25.35 -13.05
N LEU A 26 9.48 -25.17 -14.26
CA LEU A 26 8.39 -25.98 -14.80
C LEU A 26 8.81 -27.45 -14.95
N LEU A 27 9.98 -27.72 -15.56
CA LEU A 27 10.47 -29.08 -15.83
C LEU A 27 10.74 -29.86 -14.54
N HIS A 28 11.15 -29.20 -13.45
CA HIS A 28 11.47 -29.82 -12.15
C HIS A 28 10.31 -29.73 -11.13
N SER A 29 9.17 -29.12 -11.49
CA SER A 29 7.98 -28.99 -10.62
C SER A 29 7.28 -30.32 -10.28
N GLY A 30 7.63 -31.41 -10.99
CA GLY A 30 6.93 -32.69 -10.91
C GLY A 30 5.61 -32.76 -11.70
N ASN A 31 5.18 -31.63 -12.30
CA ASN A 31 3.93 -31.52 -13.08
C ASN A 31 4.17 -31.36 -14.58
N ALA A 32 5.44 -31.41 -15.04
CA ALA A 32 5.82 -31.24 -16.44
C ALA A 32 5.26 -32.37 -17.34
N THR A 33 4.50 -31.98 -18.35
CA THR A 33 3.92 -32.89 -19.34
C THR A 33 4.92 -33.22 -20.46
N PRO A 34 4.71 -34.29 -21.22
CA PRO A 34 5.51 -34.55 -22.41
C PRO A 34 5.46 -33.42 -23.46
N GLN A 35 4.34 -32.67 -23.50
CA GLN A 35 4.18 -31.50 -24.36
C GLN A 35 5.08 -30.33 -23.92
N ASP A 36 5.24 -30.12 -22.62
CA ASP A 36 6.09 -29.05 -22.08
C ASP A 36 7.57 -29.33 -22.38
N ARG A 37 8.00 -30.57 -22.28
CA ARG A 37 9.36 -30.98 -22.67
C ARG A 37 9.62 -30.76 -24.17
N ALA A 38 8.65 -31.10 -25.03
CA ALA A 38 8.77 -30.84 -26.45
C ALA A 38 8.76 -29.35 -26.82
N ARG A 39 8.06 -28.50 -26.01
CA ARG A 39 8.09 -27.03 -26.13
C ARG A 39 9.45 -26.47 -25.74
N TYR A 40 10.00 -26.92 -24.63
CA TYR A 40 11.34 -26.53 -24.16
C TYR A 40 12.41 -26.84 -25.19
N GLN A 41 12.42 -28.07 -25.77
CA GLN A 41 13.36 -28.44 -26.80
C GLN A 41 13.28 -27.53 -28.05
N ARG A 42 12.07 -27.16 -28.47
CA ARG A 42 11.89 -26.21 -29.57
C ARG A 42 12.37 -24.81 -29.21
N TRP A 43 12.14 -24.37 -27.96
CA TRP A 43 12.60 -23.08 -27.45
C TRP A 43 14.13 -23.00 -27.44
N CYS A 44 14.85 -24.03 -27.03
CA CYS A 44 16.31 -24.10 -27.08
C CYS A 44 16.87 -23.98 -28.51
N LEU A 45 16.10 -24.43 -29.52
CA LEU A 45 16.51 -24.39 -30.92
C LEU A 45 16.22 -23.06 -31.62
N LEU A 46 15.57 -22.09 -30.97
CA LEU A 46 15.19 -20.79 -31.58
C LEU A 46 16.42 -19.94 -31.94
N SER A 47 17.46 -19.95 -31.11
CA SER A 47 18.74 -19.26 -31.40
C SER A 47 19.85 -19.78 -30.50
N GLN A 48 21.09 -19.42 -30.83
CA GLN A 48 22.26 -19.74 -30.01
C GLN A 48 22.17 -19.08 -28.60
N ALA A 49 21.50 -17.92 -28.48
CA ALA A 49 21.27 -17.26 -27.19
C ALA A 49 20.33 -18.09 -26.29
N HIS A 50 19.26 -18.69 -26.85
CA HIS A 50 18.34 -19.56 -26.12
C HIS A 50 19.03 -20.85 -25.63
N ALA A 51 19.89 -21.44 -26.47
CA ALA A 51 20.67 -22.63 -26.11
C ALA A 51 21.65 -22.32 -24.97
N ALA A 52 22.37 -21.19 -25.03
CA ALA A 52 23.31 -20.77 -24.01
C ALA A 52 22.58 -20.46 -22.66
N ALA A 53 21.46 -19.78 -22.71
CA ALA A 53 20.66 -19.51 -21.52
C ALA A 53 20.10 -20.78 -20.87
N ALA A 54 19.72 -21.78 -21.69
CA ALA A 54 19.26 -23.07 -21.20
C ALA A 54 20.38 -23.84 -20.46
N GLU A 55 21.61 -23.84 -21.00
CA GLU A 55 22.78 -24.46 -20.36
C GLU A 55 23.14 -23.77 -19.06
N GLU A 56 23.12 -22.45 -19.02
CA GLU A 56 23.41 -21.66 -17.81
C GLU A 56 22.37 -21.90 -16.71
N ALA A 57 21.08 -21.90 -17.07
CA ALA A 57 19.99 -22.16 -16.12
C ALA A 57 20.06 -23.60 -15.57
N GLU A 58 20.43 -24.59 -16.40
CA GLU A 58 20.61 -25.97 -15.97
C GLU A 58 21.81 -26.14 -15.03
N ALA A 59 22.93 -25.49 -15.33
CA ALA A 59 24.11 -25.47 -14.45
C ALA A 59 23.80 -24.85 -13.08
N LEU A 60 23.04 -23.76 -13.05
CA LEU A 60 22.58 -23.12 -11.83
C LEU A 60 21.67 -24.06 -11.01
N TRP A 61 20.75 -24.77 -11.68
CA TRP A 61 19.85 -25.71 -11.04
C TRP A 61 20.60 -26.90 -10.41
N GLN A 62 21.59 -27.42 -11.10
CA GLN A 62 22.46 -28.51 -10.59
C GLN A 62 23.28 -28.04 -9.38
N ALA A 63 23.82 -26.81 -9.41
CA ALA A 63 24.57 -26.22 -8.30
C ALA A 63 23.71 -26.08 -7.03
N LEU A 64 22.43 -25.73 -7.16
CA LEU A 64 21.47 -25.68 -6.06
C LEU A 64 21.17 -27.07 -5.48
N GLY A 65 21.12 -28.11 -6.31
CA GLY A 65 20.88 -29.50 -5.89
C GLY A 65 22.00 -30.11 -5.06
N HIS A 66 23.21 -29.55 -5.09
CA HIS A 66 24.36 -30.00 -4.31
C HIS A 66 24.51 -29.36 -2.92
N THR A 67 23.63 -28.48 -2.52
CA THR A 67 23.64 -27.90 -1.17
C THR A 67 23.22 -28.94 -0.12
N GLN A 68 23.86 -28.94 1.06
CA GLN A 68 23.54 -29.87 2.15
C GLN A 68 22.07 -29.88 2.57
N SER A 69 21.36 -28.74 2.42
CA SER A 69 19.93 -28.62 2.68
C SER A 69 19.04 -29.39 1.71
N ALA A 70 19.48 -29.58 0.45
CA ALA A 70 18.71 -30.36 -0.54
C ALA A 70 18.79 -31.87 -0.30
N ARG A 71 19.86 -32.35 0.34
CA ARG A 71 20.04 -33.80 0.65
C ARG A 71 19.15 -34.30 1.80
N THR A 72 18.64 -33.39 2.65
CA THR A 72 17.73 -33.74 3.76
C THR A 72 16.27 -33.84 3.32
N LEU A 73 15.94 -33.44 2.08
CA LEU A 73 14.60 -33.52 1.51
C LEU A 73 14.41 -34.66 0.50
N GLN A 74 15.12 -35.78 0.67
CA GLN A 74 14.76 -36.98 -0.07
C GLN A 74 13.31 -37.37 0.27
N PRO A 75 12.40 -37.47 -0.71
CA PRO A 75 11.05 -37.91 -0.45
C PRO A 75 11.10 -39.40 -0.08
N GLY A 76 11.14 -39.67 1.23
CA GLY A 76 10.71 -40.97 1.69
C GLY A 76 9.31 -41.19 1.17
N SER A 77 9.01 -42.40 0.69
CA SER A 77 7.71 -42.81 0.18
C SER A 77 6.62 -42.54 1.24
N VAL A 78 6.03 -41.35 1.17
CA VAL A 78 4.95 -40.94 2.09
C VAL A 78 3.73 -41.76 1.69
N PRO A 79 3.14 -42.56 2.58
CA PRO A 79 1.98 -43.37 2.27
C PRO A 79 0.84 -42.44 1.77
N ARG A 80 0.12 -42.87 0.74
CA ARG A 80 -0.95 -42.12 0.06
C ARG A 80 -2.00 -41.48 0.98
N HIS A 81 -2.09 -41.92 2.24
CA HIS A 81 -2.98 -41.36 3.25
C HIS A 81 -2.53 -39.98 3.79
N SER A 82 -1.21 -39.73 3.93
CA SER A 82 -0.69 -38.47 4.47
C SER A 82 -0.80 -37.30 3.47
N ARG A 83 -0.81 -37.56 2.16
CA ARG A 83 -1.02 -36.52 1.15
C ARG A 83 -2.42 -35.89 1.22
N ARG A 84 -3.44 -36.67 1.59
CA ARG A 84 -4.80 -36.16 1.78
C ARG A 84 -4.89 -35.25 3.01
N TRP A 85 -4.17 -35.55 4.08
CA TRP A 85 -4.09 -34.72 5.27
C TRP A 85 -3.31 -33.43 5.03
N ALA A 86 -2.20 -33.48 4.27
CA ALA A 86 -1.42 -32.31 3.89
C ALA A 86 -2.24 -31.34 3.02
N VAL A 87 -3.02 -31.86 2.07
CA VAL A 87 -3.94 -31.04 1.25
C VAL A 87 -5.06 -30.44 2.11
N GLY A 88 -5.59 -31.21 3.08
CA GLY A 88 -6.60 -30.72 4.02
C GLY A 88 -6.06 -29.58 4.90
N ILE A 89 -4.84 -29.72 5.43
CA ILE A 89 -4.20 -28.67 6.25
C ILE A 89 -3.91 -27.43 5.41
N ALA A 90 -3.41 -27.57 4.18
CA ALA A 90 -3.17 -26.45 3.29
C ALA A 90 -4.47 -25.71 2.92
N ALA A 91 -5.57 -26.45 2.65
CA ALA A 91 -6.88 -25.85 2.39
C ALA A 91 -7.43 -25.12 3.63
N CYS A 92 -7.28 -25.70 4.83
CA CYS A 92 -7.67 -25.05 6.08
C CYS A 92 -6.84 -23.77 6.35
N LEU A 93 -5.53 -23.77 6.08
CA LEU A 93 -4.67 -22.60 6.20
C LEU A 93 -5.07 -21.51 5.20
N LEU A 94 -5.35 -21.87 3.95
CA LEU A 94 -5.83 -20.91 2.94
C LEU A 94 -7.20 -20.32 3.32
N LEU A 95 -8.12 -21.14 3.82
CA LEU A 95 -9.41 -20.65 4.31
C LEU A 95 -9.27 -19.79 5.57
N ALA A 96 -8.35 -20.11 6.46
CA ALA A 96 -8.06 -19.30 7.63
C ALA A 96 -7.44 -17.95 7.24
N ILE A 97 -6.51 -17.93 6.30
CA ILE A 97 -5.91 -16.70 5.76
C ILE A 97 -6.97 -15.89 5.03
N ALA A 98 -7.80 -16.51 4.19
CA ALA A 98 -8.89 -15.84 3.49
C ALA A 98 -9.95 -15.31 4.47
N GLY A 99 -10.25 -16.05 5.52
CA GLY A 99 -11.15 -15.62 6.59
C GLY A 99 -10.60 -14.43 7.40
N LEU A 100 -9.31 -14.47 7.78
CA LEU A 100 -8.65 -13.38 8.48
C LEU A 100 -8.56 -12.11 7.64
N THR A 101 -8.19 -12.22 6.36
CA THR A 101 -8.11 -11.08 5.43
C THR A 101 -9.49 -10.53 5.08
N GLY A 102 -10.50 -11.40 4.94
CA GLY A 102 -11.90 -11.01 4.75
C GLY A 102 -12.46 -10.27 5.96
N MET A 103 -12.18 -10.76 7.16
CA MET A 103 -12.64 -10.15 8.41
C MET A 103 -12.04 -8.75 8.66
N GLN A 104 -10.80 -8.50 8.20
CA GLN A 104 -10.19 -7.17 8.24
C GLN A 104 -10.82 -6.18 7.23
N ARG A 105 -11.46 -6.68 6.17
CA ARG A 105 -12.12 -5.86 5.14
C ARG A 105 -13.62 -5.66 5.37
N LEU A 106 -14.23 -6.37 6.33
CA LEU A 106 -15.64 -6.21 6.67
C LEU A 106 -16.05 -4.76 6.97
N PRO A 107 -15.26 -3.95 7.71
CA PRO A 107 -15.61 -2.55 7.96
C PRO A 107 -15.76 -1.71 6.69
N VAL A 108 -14.94 -1.96 5.66
CA VAL A 108 -14.97 -1.22 4.39
C VAL A 108 -16.26 -1.53 3.61
N TRP A 109 -16.77 -2.75 3.68
CA TRP A 109 -17.94 -3.19 2.91
C TRP A 109 -19.27 -2.80 3.55
N THR A 110 -19.27 -2.54 4.87
CA THR A 110 -20.47 -2.19 5.63
C THR A 110 -20.54 -0.72 6.00
N ALA A 111 -19.47 0.05 5.78
CA ALA A 111 -19.41 1.47 6.11
C ALA A 111 -20.26 2.32 5.16
N ASP A 112 -20.86 3.39 5.69
CA ASP A 112 -21.64 4.34 4.91
C ASP A 112 -20.80 5.07 3.87
N TYR A 113 -19.54 5.39 4.21
CA TYR A 113 -18.59 6.09 3.32
C TYR A 113 -17.19 5.52 3.45
N HIS A 114 -16.49 5.37 2.31
CA HIS A 114 -15.10 4.97 2.29
C HIS A 114 -14.35 5.57 1.09
N THR A 115 -13.03 5.70 1.22
CA THR A 115 -12.11 6.10 0.16
C THR A 115 -11.04 5.05 -0.06
N GLY A 116 -10.56 4.91 -1.28
CA GLY A 116 -9.37 4.11 -1.62
C GLY A 116 -8.06 4.81 -1.24
N VAL A 117 -6.94 4.09 -1.41
CA VAL A 117 -5.61 4.64 -1.22
C VAL A 117 -5.36 5.77 -2.23
N GLY A 118 -4.92 6.94 -1.77
CA GLY A 118 -4.70 8.15 -2.57
C GLY A 118 -5.97 8.88 -3.01
N GLN A 119 -7.15 8.37 -2.67
CA GLN A 119 -8.42 9.00 -3.01
C GLN A 119 -8.83 10.02 -1.94
N LEU A 120 -9.28 11.19 -2.40
CA LEU A 120 -9.92 12.22 -1.59
C LEU A 120 -11.39 12.32 -2.00
N GLN A 121 -12.28 12.45 -1.03
CA GLN A 121 -13.71 12.63 -1.28
C GLN A 121 -14.32 13.65 -0.33
N THR A 122 -15.06 14.62 -0.86
CA THR A 122 -15.84 15.55 -0.05
C THR A 122 -17.33 15.26 -0.20
N LEU A 123 -18.02 15.23 0.92
CA LEU A 123 -19.46 15.00 1.01
C LEU A 123 -20.12 16.00 1.97
N THR A 124 -21.41 16.19 1.77
CA THR A 124 -22.24 17.00 2.67
C THR A 124 -23.19 16.07 3.42
N LEU A 125 -23.17 16.14 4.74
CA LEU A 125 -24.05 15.34 5.61
C LEU A 125 -25.46 15.91 5.65
N ALA A 126 -26.39 15.14 6.23
CA ALA A 126 -27.79 15.52 6.33
C ALA A 126 -28.04 16.78 7.19
N ASP A 127 -27.11 17.13 8.09
CA ASP A 127 -27.15 18.36 8.89
C ASP A 127 -26.53 19.59 8.20
N GLY A 128 -26.06 19.42 6.95
CA GLY A 128 -25.35 20.45 6.20
C GLY A 128 -23.87 20.56 6.51
N SER A 129 -23.33 19.79 7.45
CA SER A 129 -21.90 19.73 7.73
C SER A 129 -21.16 19.12 6.52
N ARG A 130 -19.97 19.65 6.22
CA ARG A 130 -19.10 19.13 5.17
C ARG A 130 -18.04 18.22 5.76
N VAL A 131 -17.82 17.07 5.13
CA VAL A 131 -16.77 16.13 5.52
C VAL A 131 -15.88 15.87 4.31
N THR A 132 -14.58 16.02 4.48
CA THR A 132 -13.58 15.63 3.48
C THR A 132 -12.84 14.41 4.01
N LEU A 133 -12.99 13.28 3.32
CA LEU A 133 -12.30 12.02 3.61
C LEU A 133 -10.94 12.01 2.95
N ASN A 134 -9.91 11.65 3.71
CA ASN A 134 -8.55 11.46 3.23
C ASN A 134 -8.35 10.04 2.67
N SER A 135 -7.14 9.71 2.25
CA SER A 135 -6.72 8.39 1.75
C SER A 135 -7.13 7.27 2.71
N ALA A 136 -7.67 6.16 2.15
CA ALA A 136 -8.02 4.93 2.85
C ALA A 136 -8.87 5.16 4.12
N THR A 137 -9.86 6.05 4.04
CA THR A 137 -10.74 6.41 5.16
C THR A 137 -12.01 5.56 5.13
N VAL A 138 -12.48 5.14 6.29
CA VAL A 138 -13.73 4.39 6.51
C VAL A 138 -14.53 5.07 7.62
N LEU A 139 -15.78 5.43 7.33
CA LEU A 139 -16.59 6.26 8.20
C LEU A 139 -18.06 5.86 8.17
N ASP A 140 -18.69 5.81 9.35
CA ASP A 140 -20.15 5.64 9.53
C ASP A 140 -20.77 6.91 10.11
N VAL A 141 -22.01 7.19 9.71
CA VAL A 141 -22.78 8.37 10.16
C VAL A 141 -24.01 7.90 10.94
N MET A 142 -24.08 8.24 12.21
CA MET A 142 -25.16 7.87 13.10
C MET A 142 -25.79 9.11 13.72
N PHE A 143 -26.72 9.76 13.02
CA PHE A 143 -27.42 10.93 13.50
C PHE A 143 -28.72 10.53 14.21
N THR A 144 -28.92 11.10 15.40
CA THR A 144 -30.13 10.92 16.20
C THR A 144 -30.79 12.27 16.49
N GLY A 145 -31.89 12.25 17.21
CA GLY A 145 -32.52 13.49 17.71
C GLY A 145 -31.69 14.24 18.73
N SER A 146 -30.74 13.58 19.42
CA SER A 146 -29.94 14.15 20.51
C SER A 146 -28.49 14.41 20.16
N GLU A 147 -27.92 13.73 19.17
CA GLU A 147 -26.51 13.88 18.78
C GLU A 147 -26.28 13.58 17.30
N ARG A 148 -25.19 14.10 16.76
CA ARG A 148 -24.66 13.86 15.42
C ARG A 148 -23.35 13.08 15.56
N ARG A 149 -23.44 11.74 15.57
CA ARG A 149 -22.29 10.87 15.80
C ARG A 149 -21.68 10.39 14.49
N ILE A 150 -20.39 10.48 14.41
CA ILE A 150 -19.54 9.90 13.35
C ILE A 150 -18.63 8.88 13.99
N LYS A 151 -18.53 7.68 13.39
CA LYS A 151 -17.55 6.67 13.76
C LYS A 151 -16.49 6.59 12.67
N LEU A 152 -15.30 7.08 12.95
CA LEU A 152 -14.13 6.97 12.08
C LEU A 152 -13.41 5.67 12.41
N GLN A 153 -13.56 4.67 11.53
CA GLN A 153 -13.00 3.34 11.73
C GLN A 153 -11.55 3.24 11.27
N ALA A 154 -11.19 3.96 10.18
CA ALA A 154 -9.84 4.01 9.62
C ALA A 154 -9.60 5.32 8.90
N GLY A 155 -8.34 5.70 8.76
CA GLY A 155 -7.90 6.85 7.98
C GLY A 155 -8.01 8.19 8.69
N GLU A 156 -8.41 9.23 7.96
CA GLU A 156 -8.47 10.61 8.44
C GLU A 156 -9.61 11.36 7.75
N ALA A 157 -10.36 12.15 8.50
CA ALA A 157 -11.39 13.01 7.95
C ALA A 157 -11.31 14.44 8.52
N LEU A 158 -11.58 15.41 7.66
CA LEU A 158 -11.77 16.81 8.03
C LEU A 158 -13.27 17.10 8.14
N PHE A 159 -13.67 17.74 9.19
CA PHE A 159 -15.04 18.12 9.51
C PHE A 159 -15.17 19.64 9.54
N GLU A 160 -16.12 20.17 8.78
CA GLU A 160 -16.55 21.57 8.82
C GLU A 160 -18.01 21.54 9.29
N THR A 161 -18.21 21.65 10.61
CA THR A 161 -19.51 21.40 11.24
C THR A 161 -20.38 22.65 11.25
N THR A 162 -21.66 22.46 11.00
CA THR A 162 -22.68 23.52 11.15
C THR A 162 -22.94 23.83 12.64
N ASP A 163 -23.44 25.04 12.90
CA ASP A 163 -23.96 25.39 14.22
C ASP A 163 -25.34 24.73 14.40
N ASP A 164 -25.40 23.73 15.27
CA ASP A 164 -26.60 22.94 15.60
C ASP A 164 -26.60 22.72 17.12
N SER A 165 -27.77 22.68 17.71
CA SER A 165 -27.93 22.45 19.15
C SER A 165 -27.45 21.09 19.61
N ARG A 166 -27.50 20.08 18.70
CA ARG A 166 -27.00 18.72 18.94
C ARG A 166 -25.47 18.71 18.82
N PRO A 167 -24.76 18.10 19.77
CA PRO A 167 -23.31 17.95 19.68
C PRO A 167 -22.91 17.13 18.44
N PHE A 168 -21.79 17.53 17.80
CA PHE A 168 -21.15 16.76 16.74
C PHE A 168 -20.04 15.92 17.37
N VAL A 169 -20.20 14.61 17.39
CA VAL A 169 -19.31 13.67 18.08
C VAL A 169 -18.56 12.83 17.04
N VAL A 170 -17.23 12.85 17.08
CA VAL A 170 -16.39 11.97 16.29
C VAL A 170 -15.70 10.98 17.21
N GLN A 171 -15.93 9.70 16.94
CA GLN A 171 -15.40 8.58 17.71
C GLN A 171 -14.43 7.77 16.84
N THR A 172 -13.22 7.52 17.33
CA THR A 172 -12.25 6.55 16.81
C THR A 172 -12.07 5.39 17.78
N ALA A 173 -11.20 4.45 17.48
CA ALA A 173 -10.83 3.39 18.42
C ALA A 173 -10.06 3.94 19.65
N HIS A 174 -9.42 5.10 19.50
CA HIS A 174 -8.50 5.67 20.51
C HIS A 174 -9.06 6.90 21.20
N GLU A 175 -9.97 7.65 20.54
CA GLU A 175 -10.41 8.96 20.96
C GLU A 175 -11.89 9.20 20.67
N THR A 176 -12.48 10.08 21.50
CA THR A 176 -13.78 10.69 21.23
C THR A 176 -13.65 12.19 21.40
N VAL A 177 -14.02 12.93 20.36
CA VAL A 177 -14.05 14.40 20.39
C VAL A 177 -15.44 14.91 20.10
N GLN A 178 -15.80 16.02 20.72
CA GLN A 178 -17.10 16.67 20.56
C GLN A 178 -16.88 18.10 20.10
N GLY A 179 -17.46 18.45 18.95
CA GLY A 179 -17.32 19.78 18.34
C GLY A 179 -18.64 20.51 18.20
N ARG A 180 -18.54 21.84 18.09
CA ARG A 180 -19.66 22.70 17.74
C ARG A 180 -19.14 23.86 16.88
N ALA A 181 -19.77 24.12 15.75
CA ALA A 181 -19.38 25.15 14.79
C ALA A 181 -17.85 25.19 14.57
N ALA A 182 -17.26 24.01 14.32
CA ALA A 182 -15.81 23.82 14.32
C ALA A 182 -15.30 23.29 12.98
N THR A 183 -14.06 23.65 12.65
CA THR A 183 -13.28 23.06 11.57
C THR A 183 -12.10 22.31 12.17
N PHE A 184 -12.10 20.99 12.04
CA PHE A 184 -11.09 20.14 12.63
C PHE A 184 -10.89 18.86 11.83
N SER A 185 -9.71 18.24 11.91
CA SER A 185 -9.50 16.88 11.41
C SER A 185 -9.25 15.90 12.56
N VAL A 186 -9.67 14.67 12.33
CA VAL A 186 -9.44 13.54 13.23
C VAL A 186 -8.85 12.40 12.41
N ARG A 187 -7.81 11.76 12.95
CA ARG A 187 -7.19 10.57 12.42
C ARG A 187 -7.52 9.36 13.32
N ASP A 188 -7.57 8.18 12.74
CA ASP A 188 -7.88 6.94 13.45
C ASP A 188 -6.95 6.63 14.63
N ASN A 189 -5.69 7.08 14.57
CA ASN A 189 -4.70 6.96 15.66
C ASN A 189 -4.94 7.91 16.85
N GLY A 190 -6.02 8.70 16.83
CA GLY A 190 -6.36 9.67 17.86
C GLY A 190 -5.73 11.06 17.71
N GLU A 191 -5.00 11.29 16.60
CA GLU A 191 -4.48 12.63 16.30
C GLU A 191 -5.62 13.57 15.91
N VAL A 192 -5.68 14.74 16.55
CA VAL A 192 -6.71 15.76 16.32
C VAL A 192 -6.05 17.09 16.01
N VAL A 193 -6.52 17.76 14.97
CA VAL A 193 -6.10 19.10 14.57
C VAL A 193 -7.30 20.01 14.55
N LEU A 194 -7.31 21.03 15.40
CA LEU A 194 -8.37 22.06 15.45
C LEU A 194 -7.90 23.30 14.72
N ALA A 195 -8.61 23.71 13.67
CA ALA A 195 -8.33 24.95 12.94
C ALA A 195 -9.13 26.14 13.49
N GLN A 196 -10.41 25.93 13.80
CA GLN A 196 -11.29 26.98 14.37
C GLN A 196 -12.50 26.36 15.07
N GLY A 197 -13.17 27.15 15.89
CA GLY A 197 -14.39 26.76 16.62
C GLY A 197 -14.08 26.08 17.95
N GLU A 198 -15.07 25.38 18.49
CA GLU A 198 -14.96 24.72 19.79
C GLU A 198 -14.89 23.21 19.61
N LEU A 199 -13.87 22.60 20.19
CA LEU A 199 -13.67 21.16 20.22
C LEU A 199 -13.27 20.73 21.63
N ARG A 200 -13.85 19.64 22.12
CA ARG A 200 -13.58 19.06 23.43
C ARG A 200 -13.13 17.62 23.31
N ARG A 201 -12.21 17.22 24.17
CA ARG A 201 -11.75 15.85 24.36
C ARG A 201 -11.94 15.50 25.83
N ALA A 202 -12.72 14.48 26.16
CA ALA A 202 -13.03 14.09 27.54
C ALA A 202 -13.38 15.30 28.42
N GLU A 203 -14.32 16.13 27.96
CA GLU A 203 -14.78 17.38 28.62
C GLU A 203 -13.75 18.52 28.68
N GLN A 204 -12.51 18.32 28.25
CA GLN A 204 -11.48 19.34 28.19
C GLN A 204 -11.47 20.06 26.85
N PRO A 205 -11.44 21.42 26.82
CA PRO A 205 -11.35 22.14 25.57
C PRO A 205 -9.98 21.95 24.92
N LEU A 206 -9.98 21.73 23.59
CA LEU A 206 -8.76 21.67 22.79
C LEU A 206 -8.40 23.07 22.28
N ALA A 207 -7.11 23.39 22.33
CA ALA A 207 -6.61 24.62 21.76
C ALA A 207 -6.49 24.52 20.24
N VAL A 208 -6.67 25.66 19.56
CA VAL A 208 -6.42 25.76 18.12
C VAL A 208 -4.97 25.39 17.81
N THR A 209 -4.78 24.51 16.83
CA THR A 209 -3.47 24.00 16.43
C THR A 209 -2.75 25.07 15.62
N ARG A 210 -1.52 25.46 15.99
CA ARG A 210 -0.74 26.51 15.33
C ARG A 210 -0.56 26.28 13.83
N ASP A 211 -0.28 25.04 13.43
CA ASP A 211 0.00 24.67 12.04
C ASP A 211 -1.18 23.96 11.36
N ALA A 212 -2.42 24.23 11.82
CA ALA A 212 -3.61 23.54 11.32
C ALA A 212 -3.73 23.63 9.79
N SER A 213 -3.46 24.78 9.20
CA SER A 213 -3.54 24.98 7.74
C SER A 213 -2.56 24.09 6.96
N ALA A 214 -1.35 23.91 7.49
CA ALA A 214 -0.33 23.04 6.88
C ALA A 214 -0.70 21.56 7.07
N ARG A 215 -1.15 21.17 8.27
CA ARG A 215 -1.54 19.79 8.59
C ARG A 215 -2.79 19.33 7.86
N MET A 216 -3.68 20.26 7.51
CA MET A 216 -4.89 20.01 6.72
C MET A 216 -4.71 20.31 5.22
N ALA A 217 -3.46 20.54 4.75
CA ALA A 217 -3.21 20.89 3.35
C ALA A 217 -3.57 19.75 2.38
N TRP A 218 -3.60 18.51 2.87
CA TRP A 218 -4.00 17.32 2.14
C TRP A 218 -5.41 17.45 1.50
N ARG A 219 -6.35 18.18 2.12
CA ARG A 219 -7.67 18.47 1.54
C ARG A 219 -7.62 19.20 0.20
N ARG A 220 -6.49 19.82 -0.11
CA ARG A 220 -6.19 20.50 -1.36
C ARG A 220 -5.17 19.74 -2.21
N GLY A 221 -4.99 18.45 -1.95
CA GLY A 221 -4.04 17.60 -2.66
C GLY A 221 -2.58 17.92 -2.37
N LYS A 222 -2.24 18.51 -1.20
CA LYS A 222 -0.86 18.89 -0.88
C LYS A 222 -0.44 18.40 0.48
N LEU A 223 0.84 18.01 0.62
CA LEU A 223 1.49 17.80 1.90
C LEU A 223 2.50 18.92 2.14
N ILE A 224 2.47 19.51 3.31
CA ILE A 224 3.38 20.59 3.71
C ILE A 224 4.19 20.10 4.90
N PHE A 225 5.50 20.01 4.71
CA PHE A 225 6.45 19.69 5.75
C PHE A 225 7.33 20.89 6.05
N ASN A 226 7.56 21.14 7.32
CA ASN A 226 8.45 22.20 7.81
C ASN A 226 9.38 21.61 8.87
N GLY A 227 10.63 21.29 8.46
CA GLY A 227 11.61 20.67 9.34
C GLY A 227 11.10 19.33 9.93
N LYS A 228 10.46 18.49 9.14
CA LYS A 228 9.98 17.17 9.60
C LYS A 228 11.05 16.10 9.36
N PRO A 229 11.29 15.20 10.33
CA PRO A 229 12.18 14.07 10.11
C PRO A 229 11.74 13.22 8.91
N LEU A 230 12.71 12.81 8.06
CA LEU A 230 12.45 12.01 6.85
C LEU A 230 11.63 10.76 7.15
N GLY A 231 11.90 10.07 8.25
CA GLY A 231 11.11 8.91 8.65
C GLY A 231 9.61 9.21 8.79
N GLN A 232 9.25 10.39 9.35
CA GLN A 232 7.85 10.82 9.45
C GLN A 232 7.27 11.22 8.09
N VAL A 233 8.09 11.86 7.24
CA VAL A 233 7.68 12.23 5.88
C VAL A 233 7.36 10.98 5.07
N LEU A 234 8.22 9.95 5.09
CA LEU A 234 7.99 8.70 4.37
C LEU A 234 6.77 7.94 4.90
N THR A 235 6.57 7.90 6.21
CA THR A 235 5.36 7.32 6.82
C THR A 235 4.09 8.03 6.37
N GLU A 236 4.11 9.36 6.28
CA GLU A 236 2.94 10.11 5.79
C GLU A 236 2.71 9.85 4.30
N LEU A 237 3.76 9.68 3.50
CA LEU A 237 3.66 9.36 2.07
C LEU A 237 3.07 7.97 1.81
N GLU A 238 3.43 6.97 2.60
CA GLU A 238 2.88 5.61 2.49
C GLU A 238 1.35 5.60 2.50
N ARG A 239 0.71 6.59 3.13
CA ARG A 239 -0.75 6.68 3.18
C ARG A 239 -1.41 6.96 1.84
N TYR A 240 -0.67 7.53 0.88
CA TYR A 240 -1.21 7.98 -0.40
C TYR A 240 -0.78 7.11 -1.58
N GLN A 241 -0.02 6.05 -1.34
CA GLN A 241 0.41 5.12 -2.38
C GLN A 241 0.25 3.67 -1.94
N HIS A 242 0.16 2.77 -2.92
CA HIS A 242 0.22 1.34 -2.66
C HIS A 242 1.67 0.91 -2.42
N GLY A 243 1.86 -0.03 -1.50
CA GLY A 243 3.19 -0.54 -1.14
C GLY A 243 3.78 0.13 0.08
N ARG A 244 5.03 -0.23 0.38
CA ARG A 244 5.78 0.24 1.56
C ARG A 244 6.97 1.09 1.11
N ILE A 245 7.37 2.05 1.97
CA ILE A 245 8.61 2.80 1.81
C ILE A 245 9.52 2.43 2.98
N VAL A 246 10.64 1.79 2.67
CA VAL A 246 11.60 1.36 3.69
C VAL A 246 12.85 2.21 3.59
N LEU A 247 13.34 2.65 4.75
CA LEU A 247 14.60 3.37 4.87
C LEU A 247 15.68 2.35 5.23
N SER A 248 16.68 2.18 4.34
CA SER A 248 17.76 1.20 4.56
C SER A 248 18.76 1.65 5.60
N ASP A 249 19.03 2.96 5.68
CA ASP A 249 19.90 3.55 6.68
C ASP A 249 19.06 4.31 7.74
N PRO A 250 18.97 3.78 8.97
CA PRO A 250 18.21 4.44 10.04
C PRO A 250 18.69 5.86 10.38
N ARG A 251 19.95 6.21 10.04
CA ARG A 251 20.52 7.54 10.30
C ARG A 251 19.82 8.61 9.45
N LEU A 252 19.35 8.26 8.26
CA LEU A 252 18.62 9.16 7.39
C LEU A 252 17.22 9.52 7.95
N ALA A 253 16.68 8.73 8.87
CA ALA A 253 15.36 8.99 9.46
C ALA A 253 15.26 10.36 10.14
N ALA A 254 16.37 10.88 10.67
CA ALA A 254 16.45 12.18 11.35
C ALA A 254 16.67 13.37 10.40
N LEU A 255 16.93 13.12 9.10
CA LEU A 255 17.13 14.18 8.11
C LEU A 255 15.92 15.11 8.05
N GLN A 256 16.15 16.42 8.18
CA GLN A 256 15.06 17.40 8.21
C GLN A 256 14.57 17.73 6.79
N VAL A 257 13.32 17.51 6.54
CA VAL A 257 12.66 17.74 5.24
C VAL A 257 11.70 18.92 5.35
N SER A 258 11.84 19.88 4.43
CA SER A 258 10.94 21.00 4.27
C SER A 258 10.51 21.13 2.81
N GLY A 259 9.22 21.32 2.57
CA GLY A 259 8.69 21.47 1.22
C GLY A 259 7.18 21.37 1.14
N VAL A 260 6.66 21.65 -0.04
CA VAL A 260 5.26 21.44 -0.42
C VAL A 260 5.25 20.40 -1.52
N PHE A 261 4.48 19.34 -1.33
CA PHE A 261 4.41 18.20 -2.23
C PHE A 261 3.00 18.01 -2.74
N ASP A 262 2.84 17.66 -4.02
CA ASP A 262 1.55 17.42 -4.64
C ASP A 262 1.17 15.94 -4.51
N LEU A 263 0.00 15.67 -3.99
CA LEU A 263 -0.52 14.30 -3.81
C LEU A 263 -1.01 13.67 -5.11
N ASN A 264 -1.24 14.48 -6.16
CA ASN A 264 -1.61 13.95 -7.47
C ASN A 264 -0.43 13.28 -8.17
N GLU A 265 0.81 13.56 -7.72
CA GLU A 265 2.05 12.98 -8.26
C GLU A 265 2.90 12.35 -7.16
N PRO A 266 2.46 11.28 -6.50
CA PRO A 266 3.18 10.70 -5.35
C PRO A 266 4.59 10.22 -5.71
N GLN A 267 4.82 9.77 -6.95
CA GLN A 267 6.16 9.39 -7.41
C GLN A 267 7.10 10.59 -7.62
N ALA A 268 6.56 11.77 -7.97
CA ALA A 268 7.36 12.98 -8.11
C ALA A 268 7.96 13.42 -6.77
N LEU A 269 7.31 13.06 -5.67
CA LEU A 269 7.78 13.38 -4.34
C LEU A 269 9.06 12.61 -3.98
N LEU A 270 9.11 11.30 -4.19
CA LEU A 270 10.32 10.52 -3.97
C LEU A 270 11.46 11.03 -4.85
N ARG A 271 11.20 11.33 -6.13
CA ARG A 271 12.18 11.96 -7.04
C ARG A 271 12.66 13.32 -6.54
N THR A 272 11.80 14.13 -5.94
CA THR A 272 12.19 15.41 -5.34
C THR A 272 13.12 15.19 -4.14
N LEU A 273 12.86 14.16 -3.33
CA LEU A 273 13.75 13.79 -2.22
C LEU A 273 15.13 13.33 -2.73
N GLU A 274 15.17 12.51 -3.78
CA GLU A 274 16.43 12.11 -4.44
C GLU A 274 17.24 13.35 -4.88
N GLN A 275 16.62 14.22 -5.66
CA GLN A 275 17.30 15.39 -6.25
C GLN A 275 17.76 16.41 -5.21
N ARG A 276 16.93 16.66 -4.19
CA ARG A 276 17.17 17.75 -3.23
C ARG A 276 18.04 17.34 -2.05
N TYR A 277 17.95 16.08 -1.63
CA TYR A 277 18.65 15.58 -0.44
C TYR A 277 19.73 14.56 -0.76
N GLY A 278 19.97 14.26 -2.05
CA GLY A 278 20.99 13.30 -2.49
C GLY A 278 20.70 11.87 -2.06
N LEU A 279 19.42 11.54 -1.91
CA LEU A 279 18.99 10.18 -1.59
C LEU A 279 18.88 9.36 -2.88
N GLU A 280 19.08 8.06 -2.77
CA GLU A 280 18.81 7.12 -3.85
C GLU A 280 17.58 6.29 -3.51
N VAL A 281 16.69 6.04 -4.48
CA VAL A 281 15.49 5.24 -4.28
C VAL A 281 15.46 4.09 -5.26
N THR A 282 15.48 2.86 -4.72
CA THR A 282 15.30 1.64 -5.50
C THR A 282 13.81 1.27 -5.50
N TYR A 283 13.20 1.26 -6.68
CA TYR A 283 11.79 0.91 -6.86
C TYR A 283 11.64 -0.57 -7.17
N LEU A 284 10.91 -1.27 -6.31
CA LEU A 284 10.49 -2.66 -6.48
C LEU A 284 8.96 -2.73 -6.51
N PRO A 285 8.35 -3.80 -7.04
CA PRO A 285 6.90 -3.99 -6.94
C PRO A 285 6.45 -3.92 -5.47
N TRP A 286 5.54 -3.00 -5.15
CA TRP A 286 4.98 -2.78 -3.79
C TRP A 286 5.99 -2.33 -2.72
N LEU A 287 7.23 -1.96 -3.10
CA LEU A 287 8.26 -1.55 -2.15
C LEU A 287 9.17 -0.48 -2.79
N ALA A 288 9.38 0.63 -2.09
CA ALA A 288 10.43 1.59 -2.39
C ALA A 288 11.47 1.55 -1.26
N VAL A 289 12.74 1.41 -1.60
CA VAL A 289 13.85 1.41 -0.64
C VAL A 289 14.64 2.70 -0.81
N VAL A 290 14.69 3.51 0.24
CA VAL A 290 15.44 4.79 0.30
C VAL A 290 16.77 4.55 1.00
N HIS A 291 17.88 4.93 0.35
CA HIS A 291 19.24 4.76 0.85
C HIS A 291 20.15 5.93 0.45
#